data_4350237163e9b0e9893a373356451d86
#
_entry.id   4350237163e9b0e9893a373356451d86
#
_cell.length_a   1.000
_cell.length_b   1.000
_cell.length_c   1.000
_cell.angle_alpha   90.00
_cell.angle_beta   90.00
_cell.angle_gamma   90.00
#
_symmetry.space_group_name_H-M   'P 1'
#
loop_
_entity.id
_entity.type
_entity.pdbx_description
1 polymer ?
#
loop_
_entity_poly.entity_id
_entity_poly.type
_entity_poly.pdbx_seq_one_letter_code
_entity_poly.pdbx_strand_id
1 'polypeptide(L)'
;FSLSRGLGDVYKRQESNIVRENGGLMLDNYFNYKKHKTDFKTEVTAGVSTFLTMAYIMFLNPVILADGGFDFGGVFTATALAAALACFICAFYAKTWPIGLAPGMGINAFIAYGVCLGMGNTPAEALGAVLVAGVVFLIISLTPLRAWLINSIPKSLKLGIGAGIGLFLAIIGFQLMGLTTDDPVVLVKLGDVSNPMLLLGAGAFVSMIVMEKMNIRGNIIIGILVFSAIAWITGLGNFNGVVSSPPPMTHLMTFDLGAALSASMVTVIFTLFFIDFFDTAGTLTSVANVAGKVGSDGKIKDIDKAMLSDSVSTVAGAVMGTSTVTSYVESAAGVKVGGRTGMTSLVIGIGFLLCLFFSPLATSLPKEVDAAALIYIATLFVRNITDISWDDAAEAGPAVLAMIAMPFTYSISNGIALAFVSYAAIKICTGKFNETSPAIWVIAALSVCLLYTSPS
;
A
#
# COMPACT_ATOMS: atom_id res chain seq x y z
N PHE A 1 24.57 -46.95 31.45
CA PHE A 1 24.21 -46.36 30.13
C PHE A 1 23.03 -45.38 30.17
N SER A 2 22.30 -45.25 31.28
CA SER A 2 21.14 -44.32 31.41
C SER A 2 21.52 -42.95 31.96
N LEU A 3 22.60 -42.78 32.69
CA LEU A 3 23.05 -41.52 33.29
C LEU A 3 23.69 -40.54 32.27
N SER A 4 24.28 -41.04 31.17
CA SER A 4 24.89 -40.16 30.15
C SER A 4 23.87 -39.52 29.19
N ARG A 5 22.70 -40.13 28.99
CA ARG A 5 21.60 -39.53 28.20
C ARG A 5 20.89 -38.41 28.96
N GLY A 6 20.71 -38.56 30.27
CA GLY A 6 20.07 -37.51 31.08
C GLY A 6 20.91 -36.24 31.19
N LEU A 7 22.23 -36.33 31.28
CA LEU A 7 23.14 -35.18 31.31
C LEU A 7 23.20 -34.44 29.96
N GLY A 8 23.18 -35.14 28.83
CA GLY A 8 23.13 -34.55 27.50
C GLY A 8 21.85 -33.75 27.24
N ASP A 9 20.72 -34.22 27.72
CA ASP A 9 19.42 -33.52 27.58
C ASP A 9 19.32 -32.32 28.53
N VAL A 10 19.92 -32.37 29.72
CA VAL A 10 20.01 -31.24 30.64
C VAL A 10 20.94 -30.15 30.08
N TYR A 11 22.10 -30.53 29.51
CA TYR A 11 23.00 -29.56 28.84
C TYR A 11 22.38 -28.90 27.63
N LYS A 12 21.69 -29.66 26.75
CA LYS A 12 20.97 -29.11 25.61
C LYS A 12 19.82 -28.17 26.00
N ARG A 13 19.09 -28.53 27.10
CA ARG A 13 18.07 -27.61 27.66
C ARG A 13 18.69 -26.35 28.29
N GLN A 14 19.82 -26.47 28.96
CA GLN A 14 20.53 -25.33 29.53
C GLN A 14 21.12 -24.42 28.45
N GLU A 15 21.77 -24.95 27.41
CA GLU A 15 22.21 -24.17 26.25
C GLU A 15 21.05 -23.50 25.52
N SER A 16 19.94 -24.20 25.29
CA SER A 16 18.76 -23.62 24.66
C SER A 16 18.09 -22.54 25.50
N ASN A 17 18.13 -22.65 26.83
CA ASN A 17 17.64 -21.61 27.74
C ASN A 17 18.57 -20.41 27.79
N ILE A 18 19.90 -20.61 27.83
CA ILE A 18 20.92 -19.55 27.81
C ILE A 18 20.85 -18.77 26.48
N VAL A 19 20.68 -19.46 25.36
CA VAL A 19 20.51 -18.80 24.04
C VAL A 19 19.17 -18.06 23.97
N ARG A 20 18.10 -18.59 24.53
CA ARG A 20 16.80 -17.91 24.64
C ARG A 20 16.84 -16.71 25.58
N GLU A 21 17.48 -16.80 26.74
CA GLU A 21 17.62 -15.67 27.67
C GLU A 21 18.53 -14.59 27.11
N ASN A 22 19.67 -14.92 26.55
CA ASN A 22 20.60 -13.94 25.95
C ASN A 22 20.04 -13.28 24.69
N GLY A 23 19.36 -14.04 23.80
CA GLY A 23 18.71 -13.48 22.63
C GLY A 23 17.52 -12.61 22.99
N GLY A 24 16.71 -13.01 23.98
CA GLY A 24 15.59 -12.22 24.49
C GLY A 24 16.05 -10.92 25.15
N LEU A 25 17.10 -10.96 25.94
CA LEU A 25 17.71 -9.81 26.60
C LEU A 25 18.35 -8.83 25.57
N MET A 26 18.95 -9.34 24.50
CA MET A 26 19.54 -8.51 23.45
C MET A 26 18.46 -7.74 22.68
N LEU A 27 17.37 -8.37 22.29
CA LEU A 27 16.23 -7.75 21.60
C LEU A 27 15.46 -6.78 22.52
N ASP A 28 15.28 -7.14 23.82
CA ASP A 28 14.67 -6.27 24.82
C ASP A 28 15.47 -4.98 24.98
N ASN A 29 16.80 -5.09 25.08
CA ASN A 29 17.69 -3.94 25.17
C ASN A 29 17.68 -3.09 23.90
N TYR A 30 17.62 -3.71 22.71
CA TYR A 30 17.64 -3.00 21.45
C TYR A 30 16.33 -2.24 21.19
N PHE A 31 15.17 -2.86 21.38
CA PHE A 31 13.87 -2.27 21.16
C PHE A 31 13.28 -1.58 22.41
N ASN A 32 13.89 -1.73 23.58
CA ASN A 32 13.48 -1.12 24.85
C ASN A 32 12.01 -1.42 25.20
N TYR A 33 11.60 -2.68 25.19
CA TYR A 33 10.21 -3.11 25.42
C TYR A 33 9.60 -2.51 26.69
N LYS A 34 10.33 -2.50 27.81
CA LYS A 34 9.87 -1.93 29.09
C LYS A 34 9.50 -0.46 28.98
N LYS A 35 10.32 0.34 28.24
CA LYS A 35 10.05 1.76 27.99
C LYS A 35 8.77 1.97 27.19
N HIS A 36 8.47 1.07 26.28
CA HIS A 36 7.32 1.13 25.39
C HIS A 36 6.11 0.35 25.92
N LYS A 37 6.17 -0.18 27.16
CA LYS A 37 5.08 -0.94 27.82
C LYS A 37 4.59 -2.12 26.98
N THR A 38 5.53 -2.89 26.42
CA THR A 38 5.29 -4.06 25.59
C THR A 38 6.24 -5.19 25.99
N ASP A 39 6.14 -6.33 25.37
CA ASP A 39 7.01 -7.49 25.53
C ASP A 39 7.18 -8.23 24.21
N PHE A 40 8.16 -9.14 24.14
CA PHE A 40 8.48 -9.90 22.93
C PHE A 40 7.28 -10.65 22.34
N LYS A 41 6.47 -11.31 23.19
CA LYS A 41 5.30 -12.09 22.76
C LYS A 41 4.24 -11.17 22.13
N THR A 42 3.98 -10.03 22.75
CA THR A 42 3.04 -9.04 22.27
C THR A 42 3.49 -8.47 20.93
N GLU A 43 4.78 -8.13 20.79
CA GLU A 43 5.35 -7.61 19.53
C GLU A 43 5.27 -8.64 18.39
N VAL A 44 5.60 -9.91 18.67
CA VAL A 44 5.45 -10.99 17.67
C VAL A 44 3.99 -11.18 17.28
N THR A 45 3.07 -11.21 18.25
CA THR A 45 1.64 -11.34 17.97
C THR A 45 1.11 -10.15 17.15
N ALA A 46 1.60 -8.95 17.45
CA ALA A 46 1.27 -7.74 16.70
C ALA A 46 1.79 -7.80 15.25
N GLY A 47 3.05 -8.25 15.08
CA GLY A 47 3.64 -8.42 13.76
C GLY A 47 2.91 -9.45 12.90
N VAL A 48 2.59 -10.61 13.46
CA VAL A 48 1.80 -11.65 12.78
C VAL A 48 0.39 -11.12 12.43
N SER A 49 -0.25 -10.39 13.37
CA SER A 49 -1.57 -9.81 13.10
C SER A 49 -1.55 -8.81 11.96
N THR A 50 -0.56 -7.92 11.90
CA THR A 50 -0.39 -6.98 10.79
C THR A 50 -0.06 -7.71 9.49
N PHE A 51 0.90 -8.65 9.53
CA PHE A 51 1.28 -9.42 8.35
C PHE A 51 0.06 -10.10 7.71
N LEU A 52 -0.78 -10.78 8.51
CA LEU A 52 -1.98 -11.45 7.99
C LEU A 52 -2.99 -10.48 7.35
N THR A 53 -3.05 -9.23 7.82
CA THR A 53 -3.96 -8.24 7.24
C THR A 53 -3.43 -7.60 5.97
N MET A 54 -2.12 -7.67 5.71
CA MET A 54 -1.49 -7.09 4.51
C MET A 54 -0.86 -8.12 3.56
N ALA A 55 -0.88 -9.42 3.91
CA ALA A 55 -0.28 -10.48 3.09
C ALA A 55 -0.92 -10.63 1.70
N TYR A 56 -2.14 -10.15 1.52
CA TYR A 56 -2.84 -10.13 0.22
C TYR A 56 -2.04 -9.40 -0.88
N ILE A 57 -1.17 -8.45 -0.51
CA ILE A 57 -0.34 -7.72 -1.46
C ILE A 57 0.57 -8.63 -2.28
N MET A 58 0.96 -9.78 -1.70
CA MET A 58 1.77 -10.78 -2.39
C MET A 58 1.08 -11.38 -3.62
N PHE A 59 -0.24 -11.34 -3.64
CA PHE A 59 -1.06 -11.84 -4.75
C PHE A 59 -1.49 -10.70 -5.66
N LEU A 60 -2.04 -9.64 -5.11
CA LEU A 60 -2.61 -8.54 -5.88
C LEU A 60 -1.57 -7.70 -6.63
N ASN A 61 -0.40 -7.44 -6.03
CA ASN A 61 0.60 -6.61 -6.71
C ASN A 61 1.11 -7.25 -8.01
N PRO A 62 1.50 -8.56 -8.04
CA PRO A 62 1.90 -9.21 -9.28
C PRO A 62 0.77 -9.26 -10.31
N VAL A 63 -0.49 -9.49 -9.92
CA VAL A 63 -1.64 -9.51 -10.84
C VAL A 63 -1.80 -8.14 -11.51
N ILE A 64 -1.85 -7.06 -10.72
CA ILE A 64 -2.06 -5.71 -11.26
C ILE A 64 -0.91 -5.28 -12.17
N LEU A 65 0.34 -5.48 -11.74
CA LEU A 65 1.49 -5.07 -12.55
C LEU A 65 1.66 -5.95 -13.80
N ALA A 66 1.25 -7.22 -13.76
CA ALA A 66 1.26 -8.09 -14.95
C ALA A 66 0.30 -7.58 -16.03
N ASP A 67 -0.84 -7.01 -15.69
CA ASP A 67 -1.72 -6.35 -16.66
C ASP A 67 -1.00 -5.18 -17.37
N GLY A 68 -0.09 -4.49 -16.66
CA GLY A 68 0.78 -3.44 -17.22
C GLY A 68 2.00 -3.96 -18.00
N GLY A 69 2.10 -5.27 -18.24
CA GLY A 69 3.18 -5.89 -19.02
C GLY A 69 4.40 -6.32 -18.20
N PHE A 70 4.34 -6.28 -16.87
CA PHE A 70 5.39 -6.83 -16.03
C PHE A 70 5.31 -8.36 -15.97
N ASP A 71 6.47 -9.01 -15.75
CA ASP A 71 6.48 -10.46 -15.49
C ASP A 71 5.95 -10.77 -14.09
N PHE A 72 4.88 -11.56 -14.01
CA PHE A 72 4.24 -11.91 -12.76
C PHE A 72 5.20 -12.51 -11.73
N GLY A 73 6.04 -13.47 -12.14
CA GLY A 73 6.97 -14.16 -11.26
C GLY A 73 8.04 -13.21 -10.70
N GLY A 74 8.61 -12.38 -11.57
CA GLY A 74 9.59 -11.37 -11.20
C GLY A 74 9.03 -10.35 -10.22
N VAL A 75 7.81 -9.85 -10.46
CA VAL A 75 7.11 -8.93 -9.55
C VAL A 75 6.78 -9.59 -8.22
N PHE A 76 6.36 -10.86 -8.23
CA PHE A 76 6.07 -11.60 -7.00
C PHE A 76 7.30 -11.64 -6.07
N THR A 77 8.46 -12.03 -6.62
CA THR A 77 9.72 -12.08 -5.88
C THR A 77 10.16 -10.69 -5.44
N ALA A 78 10.08 -9.69 -6.33
CA ALA A 78 10.42 -8.31 -6.02
C ALA A 78 9.53 -7.73 -4.91
N THR A 79 8.23 -8.04 -4.92
CA THR A 79 7.27 -7.63 -3.89
C THR A 79 7.66 -8.17 -2.51
N ALA A 80 7.94 -9.48 -2.41
CA ALA A 80 8.34 -10.10 -1.15
C ALA A 80 9.63 -9.51 -0.59
N LEU A 81 10.66 -9.36 -1.44
CA LEU A 81 11.96 -8.84 -1.03
C LEU A 81 11.91 -7.35 -0.70
N ALA A 82 11.21 -6.54 -1.50
CA ALA A 82 11.06 -5.11 -1.25
C ALA A 82 10.27 -4.85 0.05
N ALA A 83 9.17 -5.56 0.28
CA ALA A 83 8.40 -5.45 1.51
C ALA A 83 9.20 -5.92 2.74
N ALA A 84 9.93 -7.02 2.62
CA ALA A 84 10.79 -7.50 3.71
C ALA A 84 11.89 -6.50 4.05
N LEU A 85 12.61 -6.00 3.03
CA LEU A 85 13.68 -5.01 3.21
C LEU A 85 13.13 -3.72 3.83
N ALA A 86 12.00 -3.22 3.34
CA ALA A 86 11.34 -2.04 3.87
C ALA A 86 10.97 -2.18 5.36
N CYS A 87 10.38 -3.32 5.72
CA CYS A 87 10.06 -3.64 7.10
C CYS A 87 11.32 -3.75 7.97
N PHE A 88 12.43 -4.27 7.46
CA PHE A 88 13.70 -4.34 8.18
C PHE A 88 14.33 -2.95 8.35
N ILE A 89 14.32 -2.10 7.30
CA ILE A 89 14.76 -0.71 7.41
C ILE A 89 13.97 0.00 8.50
N CYS A 90 12.65 -0.13 8.50
CA CYS A 90 11.78 0.45 9.53
C CYS A 90 12.10 -0.12 10.92
N ALA A 91 12.27 -1.44 11.06
CA ALA A 91 12.56 -2.11 12.30
C ALA A 91 13.86 -1.58 12.96
N PHE A 92 14.91 -1.47 12.18
CA PHE A 92 16.23 -1.10 12.71
C PHE A 92 16.48 0.40 12.75
N TYR A 93 15.94 1.16 11.82
CA TYR A 93 16.13 2.62 11.76
C TYR A 93 15.06 3.39 12.54
N ALA A 94 13.78 3.13 12.27
CA ALA A 94 12.70 3.83 12.94
C ALA A 94 12.35 3.26 14.33
N LYS A 95 12.87 2.12 14.71
CA LYS A 95 12.85 1.40 16.02
C LYS A 95 11.56 1.47 16.84
N THR A 96 10.91 2.63 16.88
CA THR A 96 9.74 2.93 17.71
C THR A 96 8.43 2.83 16.91
N TRP A 97 8.49 2.49 15.62
CA TRP A 97 7.34 2.42 14.75
C TRP A 97 6.96 0.96 14.42
N PRO A 98 5.78 0.52 14.88
CA PRO A 98 5.27 -0.83 14.62
C PRO A 98 4.46 -0.84 13.30
N ILE A 99 5.12 -0.59 12.17
CA ILE A 99 4.47 -0.48 10.86
C ILE A 99 4.96 -1.54 9.87
N GLY A 100 4.04 -2.00 9.03
CA GLY A 100 4.33 -2.79 7.84
C GLY A 100 4.45 -1.88 6.62
N LEU A 101 5.41 -2.17 5.77
CA LEU A 101 5.65 -1.49 4.51
C LEU A 101 5.62 -2.53 3.38
N ALA A 102 4.97 -2.18 2.28
CA ALA A 102 4.88 -3.02 1.09
C ALA A 102 4.50 -2.16 -0.13
N PRO A 103 4.54 -2.69 -1.37
CA PRO A 103 4.09 -1.98 -2.56
C PRO A 103 2.67 -1.42 -2.42
N GLY A 104 2.48 -0.14 -2.76
CA GLY A 104 1.23 0.59 -2.54
C GLY A 104 0.17 0.27 -3.60
N MET A 105 -1.02 -0.21 -3.19
CA MET A 105 -2.07 -0.69 -4.11
C MET A 105 -2.56 0.36 -5.11
N GLY A 106 -2.84 1.59 -4.65
CA GLY A 106 -3.29 2.67 -5.54
C GLY A 106 -2.23 3.05 -6.56
N ILE A 107 -0.97 3.05 -6.14
CA ILE A 107 0.16 3.38 -7.00
C ILE A 107 0.43 2.26 -8.01
N ASN A 108 0.31 1.00 -7.60
CA ASN A 108 0.45 -0.15 -8.51
C ASN A 108 -0.56 -0.08 -9.65
N ALA A 109 -1.82 0.22 -9.31
CA ALA A 109 -2.88 0.39 -10.29
C ALA A 109 -2.62 1.59 -11.21
N PHE A 110 -2.12 2.71 -10.68
CA PHE A 110 -1.73 3.86 -11.50
C PHE A 110 -0.59 3.52 -12.46
N ILE A 111 0.42 2.77 -12.01
CA ILE A 111 1.53 2.32 -12.87
C ILE A 111 1.00 1.40 -13.99
N ALA A 112 0.25 0.36 -13.66
CA ALA A 112 -0.22 -0.61 -14.63
C ALA A 112 -1.21 -0.01 -15.63
N TYR A 113 -2.28 0.59 -15.12
CA TYR A 113 -3.40 1.03 -15.95
C TYR A 113 -3.23 2.45 -16.48
N GLY A 114 -2.67 3.36 -15.68
CA GLY A 114 -2.45 4.75 -16.11
C GLY A 114 -1.19 4.91 -16.97
N VAL A 115 -0.05 4.44 -16.46
CA VAL A 115 1.25 4.69 -17.11
C VAL A 115 1.53 3.68 -18.22
N CYS A 116 1.41 2.38 -17.95
CA CYS A 116 1.74 1.36 -18.95
C CYS A 116 0.63 1.23 -20.00
N LEU A 117 -0.61 0.92 -19.61
CA LEU A 117 -1.70 0.71 -20.56
C LEU A 117 -2.25 2.04 -21.12
N GLY A 118 -2.48 3.04 -20.27
CA GLY A 118 -3.10 4.30 -20.68
C GLY A 118 -2.19 5.19 -21.51
N MET A 119 -0.90 5.30 -21.15
CA MET A 119 0.07 6.12 -21.86
C MET A 119 0.98 5.33 -22.81
N GLY A 120 0.89 3.99 -22.83
CA GLY A 120 1.68 3.11 -23.70
C GLY A 120 3.14 2.97 -23.30
N ASN A 121 3.50 3.26 -22.04
CA ASN A 121 4.87 3.15 -21.56
C ASN A 121 5.23 1.70 -21.21
N THR A 122 6.49 1.37 -21.37
CA THR A 122 7.02 0.04 -20.97
C THR A 122 7.20 -0.05 -19.44
N PRO A 123 7.27 -1.28 -18.88
CA PRO A 123 7.62 -1.48 -17.49
C PRO A 123 8.94 -0.80 -17.06
N ALA A 124 9.95 -0.78 -17.94
CA ALA A 124 11.24 -0.15 -17.65
C ALA A 124 11.13 1.39 -17.52
N GLU A 125 10.35 2.03 -18.37
CA GLU A 125 10.07 3.47 -18.31
C GLU A 125 9.28 3.81 -17.04
N ALA A 126 8.27 3.00 -16.70
CA ALA A 126 7.49 3.16 -15.50
C ALA A 126 8.35 3.01 -14.23
N LEU A 127 9.24 2.01 -14.17
CA LEU A 127 10.19 1.82 -13.06
C LEU A 127 11.18 2.99 -12.96
N GLY A 128 11.60 3.55 -14.09
CA GLY A 128 12.42 4.77 -14.12
C GLY A 128 11.71 5.94 -13.44
N ALA A 129 10.42 6.13 -13.74
CA ALA A 129 9.61 7.17 -13.09
C ALA A 129 9.43 6.93 -11.59
N VAL A 130 9.19 5.66 -11.18
CA VAL A 130 9.11 5.28 -9.75
C VAL A 130 10.42 5.60 -9.03
N LEU A 131 11.56 5.27 -9.65
CA LEU A 131 12.88 5.54 -9.07
C LEU A 131 13.11 7.04 -8.88
N VAL A 132 12.83 7.86 -9.89
CA VAL A 132 12.98 9.32 -9.80
C VAL A 132 12.02 9.89 -8.74
N ALA A 133 10.76 9.46 -8.72
CA ALA A 133 9.78 9.87 -7.71
C ALA A 133 10.25 9.51 -6.29
N GLY A 134 10.78 8.29 -6.09
CA GLY A 134 11.36 7.82 -4.83
C GLY A 134 12.57 8.65 -4.38
N VAL A 135 13.46 9.03 -5.31
CA VAL A 135 14.61 9.91 -5.02
C VAL A 135 14.12 11.31 -4.62
N VAL A 136 13.12 11.86 -5.30
CA VAL A 136 12.49 13.15 -4.92
C VAL A 136 11.88 13.05 -3.53
N PHE A 137 11.16 11.98 -3.24
CA PHE A 137 10.59 11.73 -1.91
C PHE A 137 11.67 11.63 -0.84
N LEU A 138 12.77 10.94 -1.12
CA LEU A 138 13.92 10.81 -0.23
C LEU A 138 14.53 12.18 0.10
N ILE A 139 14.79 13.00 -0.93
CA ILE A 139 15.35 14.35 -0.76
C ILE A 139 14.41 15.21 0.10
N ILE A 140 13.10 15.19 -0.20
CA ILE A 140 12.11 15.96 0.57
C ILE A 140 12.02 15.46 2.02
N SER A 141 12.10 14.15 2.25
CA SER A 141 12.09 13.56 3.59
C SER A 141 13.28 13.95 4.46
N LEU A 142 14.43 14.27 3.85
CA LEU A 142 15.62 14.76 4.52
C LEU A 142 15.58 16.27 4.83
N THR A 143 14.59 17.01 4.30
CA THR A 143 14.49 18.46 4.42
C THR A 143 13.29 18.89 5.28
N PRO A 144 13.27 20.13 5.81
CA PRO A 144 12.10 20.69 6.47
C PRO A 144 10.88 20.88 5.53
N LEU A 145 11.08 20.80 4.24
CA LEU A 145 10.05 20.96 3.21
C LEU A 145 8.90 19.96 3.38
N ARG A 146 9.19 18.77 3.90
CA ARG A 146 8.21 17.75 4.24
C ARG A 146 7.10 18.27 5.16
N ALA A 147 7.46 18.85 6.31
CA ALA A 147 6.49 19.35 7.28
C ALA A 147 5.65 20.49 6.69
N TRP A 148 6.27 21.32 5.86
CA TRP A 148 5.58 22.39 5.15
C TRP A 148 4.57 21.82 4.15
N LEU A 149 4.92 20.82 3.33
CA LEU A 149 4.02 20.18 2.37
C LEU A 149 2.82 19.53 3.08
N ILE A 150 3.05 18.74 4.13
CA ILE A 150 1.97 18.07 4.86
C ILE A 150 0.95 19.08 5.40
N ASN A 151 1.43 20.20 5.93
CA ASN A 151 0.57 21.23 6.54
C ASN A 151 -0.06 22.18 5.50
N SER A 152 0.45 22.21 4.27
CA SER A 152 0.00 23.14 3.24
C SER A 152 -1.27 22.71 2.53
N ILE A 153 -1.60 21.42 2.53
CA ILE A 153 -2.77 20.92 1.80
C ILE A 153 -3.94 20.75 2.77
N PRO A 154 -5.13 21.27 2.42
CA PRO A 154 -6.34 21.15 3.23
C PRO A 154 -6.70 19.69 3.52
N LYS A 155 -7.21 19.44 4.73
CA LYS A 155 -7.61 18.10 5.18
C LYS A 155 -8.64 17.49 4.24
N SER A 156 -9.69 18.24 3.87
CA SER A 156 -10.76 17.77 2.99
C SER A 156 -10.22 17.30 1.63
N LEU A 157 -9.26 18.04 1.07
CA LEU A 157 -8.65 17.67 -0.21
C LEU A 157 -7.85 16.37 -0.12
N LYS A 158 -7.04 16.20 0.93
CA LYS A 158 -6.30 14.93 1.18
C LYS A 158 -7.25 13.75 1.32
N LEU A 159 -8.33 13.91 2.06
CA LEU A 159 -9.34 12.85 2.27
C LEU A 159 -10.08 12.52 0.97
N GLY A 160 -10.44 13.54 0.17
CA GLY A 160 -11.05 13.35 -1.14
C GLY A 160 -10.15 12.61 -2.13
N ILE A 161 -8.86 12.94 -2.16
CA ILE A 161 -7.86 12.22 -2.98
C ILE A 161 -7.75 10.77 -2.53
N GLY A 162 -7.62 10.51 -1.22
CA GLY A 162 -7.58 9.14 -0.69
C GLY A 162 -8.82 8.34 -1.07
N ALA A 163 -10.01 8.89 -0.86
CA ALA A 163 -11.26 8.23 -1.24
C ALA A 163 -11.37 8.01 -2.76
N GLY A 164 -10.89 8.97 -3.57
CA GLY A 164 -10.82 8.83 -5.04
C GLY A 164 -9.93 7.66 -5.48
N ILE A 165 -8.77 7.46 -4.84
CA ILE A 165 -7.92 6.29 -5.06
C ILE A 165 -8.69 5.01 -4.71
N GLY A 166 -9.44 5.00 -3.60
CA GLY A 166 -10.29 3.88 -3.24
C GLY A 166 -11.35 3.56 -4.31
N LEU A 167 -12.06 4.57 -4.81
CA LEU A 167 -13.05 4.40 -5.89
C LEU A 167 -12.40 3.96 -7.21
N PHE A 168 -11.18 4.40 -7.49
CA PHE A 168 -10.40 3.93 -8.64
C PHE A 168 -10.04 2.44 -8.50
N LEU A 169 -9.66 1.99 -7.31
CA LEU A 169 -9.47 0.55 -7.04
C LEU A 169 -10.78 -0.24 -7.18
N ALA A 170 -11.91 0.35 -6.78
CA ALA A 170 -13.21 -0.29 -6.90
C ALA A 170 -13.61 -0.54 -8.36
N ILE A 171 -13.43 0.44 -9.26
CA ILE A 171 -13.76 0.24 -10.69
C ILE A 171 -12.90 -0.85 -11.33
N ILE A 172 -11.59 -0.89 -10.99
CA ILE A 172 -10.69 -1.96 -11.42
C ILE A 172 -11.16 -3.32 -10.88
N GLY A 173 -11.48 -3.38 -9.58
CA GLY A 173 -12.01 -4.59 -8.97
C GLY A 173 -13.31 -5.06 -9.62
N PHE A 174 -14.22 -4.16 -9.97
CA PHE A 174 -15.46 -4.49 -10.68
C PHE A 174 -15.21 -5.05 -12.07
N GLN A 175 -14.24 -4.50 -12.81
CA GLN A 175 -13.86 -5.00 -14.13
C GLN A 175 -13.19 -6.37 -14.04
N LEU A 176 -12.20 -6.55 -13.14
CA LEU A 176 -11.53 -7.84 -12.96
C LEU A 176 -12.47 -8.95 -12.49
N MET A 177 -13.45 -8.60 -11.64
CA MET A 177 -14.50 -9.52 -11.20
C MET A 177 -15.50 -9.86 -12.31
N GLY A 178 -15.57 -9.05 -13.38
CA GLY A 178 -16.57 -9.14 -14.41
C GLY A 178 -17.94 -8.57 -14.01
N LEU A 179 -18.01 -7.80 -12.91
CA LEU A 179 -19.23 -7.15 -12.46
C LEU A 179 -19.61 -5.97 -13.35
N THR A 180 -18.62 -5.30 -13.93
CA THR A 180 -18.84 -4.25 -14.95
C THR A 180 -18.12 -4.61 -16.25
N THR A 181 -18.78 -4.31 -17.36
CA THR A 181 -18.24 -4.49 -18.72
C THR A 181 -18.40 -3.21 -19.51
N ASP A 182 -17.61 -3.06 -20.55
CA ASP A 182 -17.67 -1.91 -21.46
C ASP A 182 -19.02 -1.85 -22.17
N ASP A 183 -19.48 -0.62 -22.37
CA ASP A 183 -20.65 -0.34 -23.19
C ASP A 183 -20.39 0.93 -24.01
N PRO A 184 -20.58 0.88 -25.34
CA PRO A 184 -20.28 2.00 -26.23
C PRO A 184 -21.20 3.20 -26.06
N VAL A 185 -22.34 3.05 -25.35
CA VAL A 185 -23.33 4.13 -25.16
C VAL A 185 -23.25 4.73 -23.76
N VAL A 186 -23.16 3.89 -22.72
CA VAL A 186 -23.21 4.33 -21.31
C VAL A 186 -21.89 4.15 -20.58
N LEU A 187 -20.80 3.88 -21.31
CA LEU A 187 -19.43 3.64 -20.85
C LEU A 187 -19.25 2.30 -20.14
N VAL A 188 -20.05 2.02 -19.12
CA VAL A 188 -20.02 0.75 -18.38
C VAL A 188 -21.44 0.26 -18.12
N LYS A 189 -21.61 -1.06 -18.14
CA LYS A 189 -22.87 -1.74 -17.77
C LYS A 189 -22.61 -2.93 -16.86
N LEU A 190 -23.67 -3.45 -16.27
CA LEU A 190 -23.61 -4.66 -15.45
C LEU A 190 -23.20 -5.85 -16.32
N GLY A 191 -22.20 -6.62 -15.84
CA GLY A 191 -21.74 -7.84 -16.48
C GLY A 191 -22.72 -9.00 -16.31
N ASP A 192 -22.28 -10.19 -16.75
CA ASP A 192 -23.10 -11.41 -16.62
C ASP A 192 -23.06 -11.93 -15.18
N VAL A 193 -24.09 -11.60 -14.41
CA VAL A 193 -24.24 -12.03 -13.01
C VAL A 193 -24.52 -13.53 -12.84
N SER A 194 -24.77 -14.25 -13.94
CA SER A 194 -24.92 -15.71 -13.91
C SER A 194 -23.57 -16.45 -13.95
N ASN A 195 -22.48 -15.74 -14.23
CA ASN A 195 -21.14 -16.31 -14.25
C ASN A 195 -20.72 -16.83 -12.86
N PRO A 196 -20.43 -18.13 -12.70
CA PRO A 196 -20.05 -18.72 -11.42
C PRO A 196 -18.79 -18.08 -10.79
N MET A 197 -17.84 -17.62 -11.61
CA MET A 197 -16.61 -16.98 -11.11
C MET A 197 -16.91 -15.60 -10.52
N LEU A 198 -17.82 -14.81 -11.13
CA LEU A 198 -18.30 -13.56 -10.55
C LEU A 198 -18.99 -13.81 -9.21
N LEU A 199 -19.82 -14.85 -9.11
CA LEU A 199 -20.49 -15.20 -7.85
C LEU A 199 -19.50 -15.60 -6.76
N LEU A 200 -18.41 -16.30 -7.11
CA LEU A 200 -17.34 -16.62 -6.16
C LEU A 200 -16.61 -15.34 -5.69
N GLY A 201 -16.30 -14.43 -6.59
CA GLY A 201 -15.71 -13.13 -6.23
C GLY A 201 -16.63 -12.31 -5.33
N ALA A 202 -17.92 -12.22 -5.66
CA ALA A 202 -18.91 -11.53 -4.83
C ALA A 202 -19.05 -12.19 -3.44
N GLY A 203 -19.05 -13.52 -3.38
CA GLY A 203 -19.05 -14.29 -2.13
C GLY A 203 -17.80 -14.03 -1.29
N ALA A 204 -16.63 -13.97 -1.93
CA ALA A 204 -15.37 -13.61 -1.27
C ALA A 204 -15.45 -12.21 -0.64
N PHE A 205 -15.92 -11.21 -1.38
CA PHE A 205 -16.12 -9.85 -0.86
C PHE A 205 -17.04 -9.83 0.36
N VAL A 206 -18.22 -10.46 0.25
CA VAL A 206 -19.18 -10.51 1.38
C VAL A 206 -18.55 -11.21 2.58
N SER A 207 -17.83 -12.32 2.37
CA SER A 207 -17.17 -13.03 3.46
C SER A 207 -16.09 -12.18 4.16
N MET A 208 -15.32 -11.38 3.42
CA MET A 208 -14.33 -10.45 3.99
C MET A 208 -15.00 -9.42 4.90
N ILE A 209 -16.14 -8.84 4.49
CA ILE A 209 -16.91 -7.88 5.32
C ILE A 209 -17.47 -8.58 6.57
N VAL A 210 -18.05 -9.78 6.43
CA VAL A 210 -18.58 -10.56 7.56
C VAL A 210 -17.47 -10.87 8.57
N MET A 211 -16.32 -11.37 8.11
CA MET A 211 -15.18 -11.66 8.96
C MET A 211 -14.63 -10.40 9.64
N GLU A 212 -14.61 -9.26 8.95
CA GLU A 212 -14.26 -7.97 9.58
C GLU A 212 -15.21 -7.63 10.73
N LYS A 213 -16.53 -7.75 10.50
CA LYS A 213 -17.54 -7.51 11.53
C LYS A 213 -17.41 -8.44 12.73
N MET A 214 -16.95 -9.67 12.50
CA MET A 214 -16.64 -10.66 13.53
C MET A 214 -15.27 -10.45 14.19
N ASN A 215 -14.51 -9.41 13.80
CA ASN A 215 -13.15 -9.14 14.26
C ASN A 215 -12.14 -10.26 13.96
N ILE A 216 -12.34 -11.02 12.89
CA ILE A 216 -11.41 -12.06 12.43
C ILE A 216 -10.27 -11.36 11.69
N ARG A 217 -9.05 -11.56 12.19
CA ARG A 217 -7.82 -11.01 11.60
C ARG A 217 -7.45 -11.76 10.34
N GLY A 218 -6.94 -11.04 9.33
CA GLY A 218 -6.59 -11.63 8.05
C GLY A 218 -7.81 -11.99 7.19
N ASN A 219 -8.94 -11.32 7.41
CA ASN A 219 -10.18 -11.52 6.66
C ASN A 219 -9.97 -11.53 5.14
N ILE A 220 -9.10 -10.66 4.61
CA ILE A 220 -8.81 -10.57 3.17
C ILE A 220 -8.16 -11.86 2.69
N ILE A 221 -7.03 -12.26 3.29
CA ILE A 221 -6.29 -13.46 2.87
C ILE A 221 -7.12 -14.73 3.08
N ILE A 222 -7.89 -14.82 4.18
CA ILE A 222 -8.79 -15.95 4.43
C ILE A 222 -9.89 -16.00 3.36
N GLY A 223 -10.49 -14.86 3.03
CA GLY A 223 -11.51 -14.77 1.97
C GLY A 223 -10.97 -15.23 0.62
N ILE A 224 -9.79 -14.72 0.22
CA ILE A 224 -9.12 -15.14 -1.02
C ILE A 224 -8.91 -16.66 -1.03
N LEU A 225 -8.27 -17.21 -0.01
CA LEU A 225 -7.90 -18.63 0.03
C LEU A 225 -9.13 -19.56 0.08
N VAL A 226 -10.15 -19.22 0.86
CA VAL A 226 -11.37 -20.04 0.97
C VAL A 226 -12.11 -20.08 -0.37
N PHE A 227 -12.34 -18.94 -1.02
CA PHE A 227 -13.08 -18.90 -2.27
C PHE A 227 -12.26 -19.42 -3.46
N SER A 228 -10.94 -19.27 -3.44
CA SER A 228 -10.05 -19.97 -4.39
C SER A 228 -10.10 -21.48 -4.20
N ALA A 229 -10.11 -21.98 -2.97
CA ALA A 229 -10.27 -23.40 -2.71
C ALA A 229 -11.61 -23.94 -3.24
N ILE A 230 -12.70 -23.19 -3.09
CA ILE A 230 -14.00 -23.53 -3.69
C ILE A 230 -13.88 -23.59 -5.22
N ALA A 231 -13.23 -22.60 -5.85
CA ALA A 231 -13.01 -22.60 -7.29
C ALA A 231 -12.23 -23.84 -7.76
N TRP A 232 -11.18 -24.23 -7.05
CA TRP A 232 -10.39 -25.42 -7.40
C TRP A 232 -11.19 -26.72 -7.23
N ILE A 233 -11.95 -26.89 -6.13
CA ILE A 233 -12.75 -28.08 -5.87
C ILE A 233 -13.88 -28.21 -6.89
N THR A 234 -14.46 -27.09 -7.31
CA THR A 234 -15.55 -27.11 -8.31
C THR A 234 -15.06 -27.19 -9.76
N GLY A 235 -13.74 -27.19 -9.98
CA GLY A 235 -13.14 -27.22 -11.32
C GLY A 235 -13.25 -25.91 -12.11
N LEU A 236 -13.59 -24.80 -11.44
CA LEU A 236 -13.67 -23.48 -12.05
C LEU A 236 -12.31 -22.76 -12.08
N GLY A 237 -11.33 -23.23 -11.32
CA GLY A 237 -9.99 -22.68 -11.25
C GLY A 237 -8.92 -23.77 -11.35
N ASN A 238 -7.69 -23.39 -11.68
CA ASN A 238 -6.55 -24.30 -11.77
C ASN A 238 -5.70 -24.19 -10.49
N PHE A 239 -5.25 -25.32 -9.96
CA PHE A 239 -4.36 -25.39 -8.82
C PHE A 239 -2.96 -25.84 -9.26
N ASN A 240 -1.97 -24.93 -9.15
CA ASN A 240 -0.60 -25.15 -9.64
C ASN A 240 0.37 -25.62 -8.51
N GLY A 241 -0.16 -25.83 -7.31
CA GLY A 241 0.64 -26.22 -6.14
C GLY A 241 0.75 -25.11 -5.08
N VAL A 242 1.46 -25.39 -3.99
CA VAL A 242 1.59 -24.45 -2.87
C VAL A 242 2.99 -23.85 -2.79
N VAL A 243 4.03 -24.65 -2.97
CA VAL A 243 5.42 -24.26 -2.70
C VAL A 243 6.32 -24.57 -3.89
N SER A 244 7.20 -23.62 -4.23
CA SER A 244 8.29 -23.79 -5.18
C SER A 244 9.51 -22.96 -4.79
N SER A 245 10.60 -23.08 -5.56
CA SER A 245 11.67 -22.10 -5.49
C SER A 245 11.16 -20.72 -5.95
N PRO A 246 11.67 -19.61 -5.37
CA PRO A 246 11.31 -18.28 -5.81
C PRO A 246 11.54 -18.07 -7.29
N PRO A 247 10.63 -17.44 -8.03
CA PRO A 247 10.84 -17.03 -9.42
C PRO A 247 12.03 -16.06 -9.55
N PRO A 248 12.72 -16.01 -10.71
CA PRO A 248 13.79 -15.05 -10.93
C PRO A 248 13.26 -13.61 -10.97
N MET A 249 14.06 -12.67 -10.50
CA MET A 249 13.76 -11.23 -10.55
C MET A 249 14.05 -10.67 -11.95
N THR A 250 13.09 -10.74 -12.84
CA THR A 250 13.24 -10.33 -14.24
C THR A 250 13.39 -8.83 -14.43
N HIS A 251 12.83 -8.03 -13.51
CA HIS A 251 12.87 -6.58 -13.56
C HIS A 251 13.89 -5.93 -12.62
N LEU A 252 14.85 -6.70 -12.09
CA LEU A 252 15.91 -6.17 -11.24
C LEU A 252 16.78 -5.18 -12.03
N MET A 253 16.84 -3.92 -11.59
CA MET A 253 17.64 -2.84 -12.20
C MET A 253 17.32 -2.57 -13.69
N THR A 254 16.10 -2.87 -14.16
CA THR A 254 15.71 -2.68 -15.57
C THR A 254 15.06 -1.33 -15.85
N PHE A 255 15.20 -0.35 -14.98
CA PHE A 255 14.62 0.99 -15.14
C PHE A 255 15.30 1.80 -16.26
N ASP A 256 14.50 2.52 -17.06
CA ASP A 256 14.96 3.46 -18.08
C ASP A 256 14.88 4.89 -17.56
N LEU A 257 16.03 5.45 -17.13
CA LEU A 257 16.10 6.85 -16.66
C LEU A 257 16.03 7.85 -17.82
N GLY A 258 16.47 7.48 -19.02
CA GLY A 258 16.44 8.37 -20.19
C GLY A 258 15.01 8.70 -20.57
N ALA A 259 14.17 7.68 -20.70
CA ALA A 259 12.75 7.83 -20.98
C ALA A 259 12.01 8.48 -19.79
N ALA A 260 12.32 8.10 -18.54
CA ALA A 260 11.70 8.64 -17.34
C ALA A 260 11.89 10.17 -17.19
N LEU A 261 12.98 10.74 -17.68
CA LEU A 261 13.24 12.18 -17.64
C LEU A 261 12.65 12.93 -18.83
N SER A 262 11.88 12.28 -19.69
CA SER A 262 11.14 12.94 -20.79
C SER A 262 10.03 13.85 -20.25
N ALA A 263 9.65 14.85 -21.06
CA ALA A 263 8.63 15.82 -20.67
C ALA A 263 7.27 15.16 -20.34
N SER A 264 6.90 14.09 -21.04
CA SER A 264 5.67 13.32 -20.79
C SER A 264 5.68 12.59 -19.44
N MET A 265 6.85 12.20 -18.94
CA MET A 265 6.98 11.46 -17.68
C MET A 265 7.12 12.37 -16.45
N VAL A 266 7.34 13.67 -16.61
CA VAL A 266 7.42 14.62 -15.49
C VAL A 266 6.12 14.60 -14.68
N THR A 267 4.98 14.54 -15.37
CA THR A 267 3.66 14.47 -14.73
C THR A 267 3.45 13.16 -13.99
N VAL A 268 3.94 12.05 -14.54
CA VAL A 268 3.92 10.72 -13.90
C VAL A 268 4.76 10.74 -12.63
N ILE A 269 5.98 11.24 -12.70
CA ILE A 269 6.88 11.36 -11.55
C ILE A 269 6.26 12.21 -10.45
N PHE A 270 5.69 13.37 -10.82
CA PHE A 270 5.01 14.24 -9.86
C PHE A 270 3.84 13.52 -9.19
N THR A 271 3.00 12.82 -9.97
CA THR A 271 1.85 12.08 -9.46
C THR A 271 2.28 10.94 -8.54
N LEU A 272 3.26 10.13 -8.94
CA LEU A 272 3.82 9.05 -8.12
C LEU A 272 4.36 9.58 -6.79
N PHE A 273 5.18 10.63 -6.84
CA PHE A 273 5.70 11.29 -5.64
C PHE A 273 4.56 11.80 -4.74
N PHE A 274 3.59 12.46 -5.34
CA PHE A 274 2.49 13.08 -4.59
C PHE A 274 1.63 12.03 -3.89
N ILE A 275 1.23 10.97 -4.61
CA ILE A 275 0.43 9.89 -4.03
C ILE A 275 1.22 9.21 -2.90
N ASP A 276 2.46 8.79 -3.15
CA ASP A 276 3.30 8.08 -2.20
C ASP A 276 3.54 8.91 -0.92
N PHE A 277 3.90 10.19 -1.10
CA PHE A 277 4.14 11.10 0.01
C PHE A 277 2.91 11.31 0.90
N PHE A 278 1.71 11.52 0.31
CA PHE A 278 0.49 11.77 1.08
C PHE A 278 -0.15 10.51 1.63
N ASP A 279 -0.04 9.39 0.93
CA ASP A 279 -0.47 8.09 1.44
C ASP A 279 0.34 7.72 2.70
N THR A 280 1.66 7.82 2.63
CA THR A 280 2.55 7.63 3.77
C THR A 280 2.23 8.59 4.92
N ALA A 281 2.10 9.89 4.65
CA ALA A 281 1.80 10.88 5.68
C ALA A 281 0.45 10.62 6.37
N GLY A 282 -0.58 10.26 5.59
CA GLY A 282 -1.91 9.90 6.08
C GLY A 282 -1.90 8.63 6.95
N THR A 283 -1.26 7.58 6.43
CA THR A 283 -1.11 6.30 7.13
C THR A 283 -0.33 6.46 8.44
N LEU A 284 0.82 7.12 8.42
CA LEU A 284 1.62 7.35 9.62
C LEU A 284 0.85 8.17 10.66
N THR A 285 0.08 9.17 10.24
CA THR A 285 -0.77 9.95 11.14
C THR A 285 -1.85 9.07 11.78
N SER A 286 -2.52 8.24 11.00
CA SER A 286 -3.54 7.31 11.48
C SER A 286 -2.95 6.31 12.48
N VAL A 287 -1.84 5.67 12.13
CA VAL A 287 -1.15 4.71 13.02
C VAL A 287 -0.65 5.39 14.28
N ALA A 288 -0.11 6.63 14.20
CA ALA A 288 0.35 7.41 15.34
C ALA A 288 -0.78 7.68 16.34
N ASN A 289 -1.97 8.02 15.86
CA ASN A 289 -3.15 8.23 16.70
C ASN A 289 -3.50 6.96 17.48
N VAL A 290 -3.55 5.81 16.81
CA VAL A 290 -3.85 4.51 17.46
C VAL A 290 -2.73 4.09 18.41
N ALA A 291 -1.47 4.40 18.07
CA ALA A 291 -0.28 4.08 18.88
C ALA A 291 -0.05 5.04 20.05
N GLY A 292 -0.83 6.12 20.17
CA GLY A 292 -0.62 7.16 21.20
C GLY A 292 0.70 7.91 21.03
N LYS A 293 1.16 8.13 19.78
CA LYS A 293 2.41 8.83 19.45
C LYS A 293 2.22 10.32 19.17
N VAL A 294 0.98 10.79 19.19
CA VAL A 294 0.65 12.22 19.01
C VAL A 294 0.82 12.92 20.33
N GLY A 295 1.72 13.92 20.39
CA GLY A 295 1.93 14.75 21.57
C GLY A 295 0.80 15.73 21.81
N SER A 296 0.76 16.35 22.99
CA SER A 296 -0.19 17.41 23.34
C SER A 296 -0.06 18.66 22.45
N ASP A 297 1.08 18.82 21.80
CA ASP A 297 1.38 19.87 20.82
C ASP A 297 0.96 19.48 19.38
N GLY A 298 0.29 18.35 19.20
CA GLY A 298 -0.11 17.81 17.90
C GLY A 298 1.03 17.20 17.07
N LYS A 299 2.27 17.22 17.57
CA LYS A 299 3.41 16.64 16.85
C LYS A 299 3.48 15.14 17.02
N ILE A 300 3.86 14.47 15.95
CA ILE A 300 4.02 13.00 15.93
C ILE A 300 5.49 12.67 16.20
N LYS A 301 5.72 11.88 17.24
CA LYS A 301 7.07 11.51 17.65
C LYS A 301 7.76 10.60 16.63
N ASP A 302 9.01 10.92 16.29
CA ASP A 302 9.87 10.16 15.38
C ASP A 302 9.25 9.91 13.97
N ILE A 303 8.29 10.72 13.52
CA ILE A 303 7.67 10.58 12.19
C ILE A 303 8.72 10.69 11.08
N ASP A 304 9.76 11.50 11.30
CA ASP A 304 10.86 11.70 10.37
C ASP A 304 11.54 10.40 9.99
N LYS A 305 11.77 9.53 10.97
CA LYS A 305 12.42 8.23 10.75
C LYS A 305 11.52 7.27 10.00
N ALA A 306 10.21 7.28 10.27
CA ALA A 306 9.25 6.45 9.57
C ALA A 306 9.13 6.88 8.10
N MET A 307 9.01 8.18 7.82
CA MET A 307 8.96 8.70 6.45
C MET A 307 10.27 8.47 5.67
N LEU A 308 11.43 8.58 6.35
CA LEU A 308 12.70 8.28 5.71
C LEU A 308 12.83 6.79 5.40
N SER A 309 12.36 5.91 6.30
CA SER A 309 12.32 4.46 6.02
C SER A 309 11.47 4.14 4.80
N ASP A 310 10.34 4.81 4.65
CA ASP A 310 9.40 4.68 3.55
C ASP A 310 10.04 5.14 2.23
N SER A 311 10.59 6.36 2.18
CA SER A 311 11.21 6.91 0.97
C SER A 311 12.42 6.10 0.48
N VAL A 312 13.26 5.59 1.40
CA VAL A 312 14.37 4.68 1.05
C VAL A 312 13.80 3.37 0.48
N SER A 313 12.70 2.88 1.03
CA SER A 313 12.05 1.65 0.59
C SER A 313 11.41 1.79 -0.79
N THR A 314 10.87 2.96 -1.13
CA THR A 314 10.37 3.26 -2.49
C THR A 314 11.51 3.19 -3.53
N VAL A 315 12.68 3.78 -3.23
CA VAL A 315 13.86 3.67 -4.11
C VAL A 315 14.28 2.21 -4.26
N ALA A 316 14.32 1.45 -3.16
CA ALA A 316 14.68 0.04 -3.19
C ALA A 316 13.66 -0.80 -3.99
N GLY A 317 12.36 -0.52 -3.86
CA GLY A 317 11.30 -1.18 -4.63
C GLY A 317 11.47 -1.01 -6.14
N ALA A 318 11.72 0.23 -6.59
CA ALA A 318 12.01 0.52 -8.00
C ALA A 318 13.23 -0.25 -8.53
N VAL A 319 14.32 -0.30 -7.76
CA VAL A 319 15.52 -1.03 -8.11
C VAL A 319 15.27 -2.54 -8.18
N MET A 320 14.43 -3.08 -7.30
CA MET A 320 14.06 -4.50 -7.28
C MET A 320 13.07 -4.88 -8.38
N GLY A 321 12.46 -3.91 -9.07
CA GLY A 321 11.52 -4.17 -10.17
C GLY A 321 10.06 -4.30 -9.71
N THR A 322 9.69 -3.59 -8.65
CA THR A 322 8.31 -3.42 -8.22
C THR A 322 7.98 -1.92 -8.09
N SER A 323 6.75 -1.59 -7.71
CA SER A 323 6.30 -0.21 -7.55
C SER A 323 6.87 0.48 -6.31
N THR A 324 6.36 1.68 -5.99
CA THR A 324 6.66 2.38 -4.74
C THR A 324 6.29 1.52 -3.54
N VAL A 325 7.13 1.53 -2.52
CA VAL A 325 6.87 0.83 -1.25
C VAL A 325 6.43 1.85 -0.22
N THR A 326 5.23 1.69 0.31
CA THR A 326 4.60 2.65 1.23
C THR A 326 4.19 2.01 2.55
N SER A 327 3.93 2.84 3.55
CA SER A 327 3.42 2.42 4.86
C SER A 327 1.95 1.99 4.78
N TYR A 328 1.58 0.89 5.43
CA TYR A 328 0.24 0.31 5.37
C TYR A 328 -0.60 0.68 6.59
N VAL A 329 -1.84 1.13 6.35
CA VAL A 329 -2.83 1.47 7.40
C VAL A 329 -3.23 0.24 8.22
N GLU A 330 -3.14 -0.95 7.67
CA GLU A 330 -3.33 -2.24 8.32
C GLU A 330 -2.39 -2.45 9.51
N SER A 331 -1.30 -1.70 9.59
CA SER A 331 -0.41 -1.64 10.75
C SER A 331 -1.16 -1.30 12.06
N ALA A 332 -2.27 -0.59 11.95
CA ALA A 332 -3.16 -0.32 13.09
C ALA A 332 -3.69 -1.60 13.75
N ALA A 333 -3.79 -2.72 13.02
CA ALA A 333 -4.20 -4.01 13.57
C ALA A 333 -3.20 -4.52 14.62
N GLY A 334 -1.90 -4.49 14.30
CA GLY A 334 -0.84 -4.85 15.24
C GLY A 334 -0.71 -3.88 16.41
N VAL A 335 -0.88 -2.58 16.14
CA VAL A 335 -0.89 -1.56 17.20
C VAL A 335 -2.01 -1.79 18.21
N LYS A 336 -3.21 -2.17 17.75
CA LYS A 336 -4.35 -2.52 18.62
C LYS A 336 -4.07 -3.76 19.49
N VAL A 337 -3.22 -4.68 19.02
CA VAL A 337 -2.78 -5.86 19.79
C VAL A 337 -1.75 -5.51 20.86
N GLY A 338 -1.08 -4.38 20.73
CA GLY A 338 -0.07 -3.91 21.65
C GLY A 338 1.32 -3.73 21.05
N GLY A 339 1.48 -3.84 19.73
CA GLY A 339 2.72 -3.51 19.03
C GLY A 339 3.11 -2.04 19.22
N ARG A 340 4.35 -1.79 19.60
CA ARG A 340 4.84 -0.45 19.94
C ARG A 340 6.23 -0.16 19.38
N THR A 341 6.92 -1.17 18.89
CA THR A 341 8.34 -1.08 18.50
C THR A 341 8.58 -1.62 17.09
N GLY A 342 9.78 -1.40 16.56
CA GLY A 342 10.22 -1.96 15.30
C GLY A 342 10.30 -3.49 15.27
N MET A 343 10.20 -4.16 16.43
CA MET A 343 10.10 -5.62 16.46
C MET A 343 8.86 -6.14 15.73
N THR A 344 7.73 -5.41 15.84
CA THR A 344 6.52 -5.67 15.04
C THR A 344 6.86 -5.65 13.54
N SER A 345 7.58 -4.62 13.06
CA SER A 345 8.00 -4.51 11.65
C SER A 345 8.95 -5.63 11.24
N LEU A 346 9.87 -6.03 12.13
CA LEU A 346 10.79 -7.14 11.87
C LEU A 346 10.02 -8.45 11.62
N VAL A 347 9.01 -8.74 12.41
CA VAL A 347 8.17 -9.96 12.25
C VAL A 347 7.40 -9.91 10.94
N ILE A 348 6.88 -8.75 10.55
CA ILE A 348 6.20 -8.57 9.26
C ILE A 348 7.18 -8.87 8.11
N GLY A 349 8.38 -8.32 8.15
CA GLY A 349 9.40 -8.56 7.14
C GLY A 349 9.79 -10.03 7.00
N ILE A 350 9.91 -10.76 8.12
CA ILE A 350 10.13 -12.21 8.09
C ILE A 350 8.95 -12.93 7.43
N GLY A 351 7.71 -12.51 7.72
CA GLY A 351 6.52 -13.03 7.07
C GLY A 351 6.58 -12.90 5.54
N PHE A 352 7.00 -11.74 5.03
CA PHE A 352 7.16 -11.52 3.58
C PHE A 352 8.29 -12.38 2.98
N LEU A 353 9.41 -12.58 3.67
CA LEU A 353 10.44 -13.50 3.21
C LEU A 353 9.93 -14.94 3.10
N LEU A 354 9.08 -15.39 4.03
CA LEU A 354 8.48 -16.72 3.94
C LEU A 354 7.53 -16.84 2.74
N CYS A 355 6.90 -15.75 2.31
CA CYS A 355 6.02 -15.73 1.14
C CYS A 355 6.76 -16.03 -0.18
N LEU A 356 8.09 -15.84 -0.26
CA LEU A 356 8.88 -16.12 -1.47
C LEU A 356 8.63 -17.51 -2.06
N PHE A 357 8.33 -18.48 -1.22
CA PHE A 357 8.14 -19.87 -1.63
C PHE A 357 6.71 -20.20 -2.08
N PHE A 358 5.75 -19.27 -1.96
CA PHE A 358 4.34 -19.49 -2.26
C PHE A 358 3.90 -18.99 -3.65
N SER A 359 4.84 -18.84 -4.59
CA SER A 359 4.56 -18.41 -5.95
C SER A 359 3.53 -19.29 -6.69
N PRO A 360 3.57 -20.66 -6.62
CA PRO A 360 2.56 -21.47 -7.27
C PRO A 360 1.16 -21.26 -6.71
N LEU A 361 1.05 -20.98 -5.42
CA LEU A 361 -0.22 -20.64 -4.80
C LEU A 361 -0.76 -19.32 -5.37
N ALA A 362 0.11 -18.32 -5.52
CA ALA A 362 -0.27 -17.02 -6.09
C ALA A 362 -0.79 -17.14 -7.54
N THR A 363 -0.14 -17.96 -8.36
CA THR A 363 -0.59 -18.21 -9.74
C THR A 363 -1.84 -19.08 -9.85
N SER A 364 -2.27 -19.69 -8.74
CA SER A 364 -3.47 -20.54 -8.69
C SER A 364 -4.73 -19.74 -8.33
N LEU A 365 -4.58 -18.49 -7.85
CA LEU A 365 -5.72 -17.70 -7.41
C LEU A 365 -6.51 -17.16 -8.60
N PRO A 366 -7.84 -17.33 -8.63
CA PRO A 366 -8.67 -16.74 -9.68
C PRO A 366 -8.72 -15.22 -9.53
N LYS A 367 -8.56 -14.51 -10.65
CA LYS A 367 -8.57 -13.03 -10.67
C LYS A 367 -9.86 -12.43 -10.15
N GLU A 368 -11.00 -13.10 -10.32
CA GLU A 368 -12.30 -12.66 -9.83
C GLU A 368 -12.38 -12.68 -8.30
N VAL A 369 -11.70 -13.66 -7.67
CA VAL A 369 -11.58 -13.76 -6.21
C VAL A 369 -10.61 -12.72 -5.67
N ASP A 370 -9.47 -12.50 -6.36
CA ASP A 370 -8.52 -11.46 -6.01
C ASP A 370 -9.13 -10.05 -6.14
N ALA A 371 -9.98 -9.84 -7.15
CA ALA A 371 -10.71 -8.59 -7.36
C ALA A 371 -11.60 -8.21 -6.16
N ALA A 372 -12.13 -9.21 -5.43
CA ALA A 372 -12.89 -8.97 -4.21
C ALA A 372 -12.08 -8.19 -3.15
N ALA A 373 -10.78 -8.46 -3.05
CA ALA A 373 -9.91 -7.73 -2.14
C ALA A 373 -9.72 -6.27 -2.56
N LEU A 374 -9.63 -5.96 -3.85
CA LEU A 374 -9.57 -4.57 -4.33
C LEU A 374 -10.82 -3.79 -3.95
N ILE A 375 -11.99 -4.38 -4.12
CA ILE A 375 -13.28 -3.77 -3.75
C ILE A 375 -13.34 -3.58 -2.22
N TYR A 376 -12.87 -4.57 -1.46
CA TYR A 376 -12.81 -4.46 -0.01
C TYR A 376 -11.88 -3.32 0.44
N ILE A 377 -10.68 -3.22 -0.15
CA ILE A 377 -9.72 -2.16 0.15
C ILE A 377 -10.31 -0.79 -0.18
N ALA A 378 -11.05 -0.67 -1.30
CA ALA A 378 -11.75 0.56 -1.63
C ALA A 378 -12.67 1.02 -0.47
N THR A 379 -13.36 0.10 0.21
CA THR A 379 -14.19 0.44 1.38
C THR A 379 -13.39 1.03 2.53
N LEU A 380 -12.12 0.61 2.69
CA LEU A 380 -11.24 1.15 3.74
C LEU A 380 -10.83 2.59 3.42
N PHE A 381 -10.49 2.88 2.16
CA PHE A 381 -10.12 4.22 1.71
C PHE A 381 -11.28 5.22 1.83
N VAL A 382 -12.50 4.79 1.49
CA VAL A 382 -13.68 5.66 1.52
C VAL A 382 -14.16 5.97 2.94
N ARG A 383 -13.82 5.20 3.96
CA ARG A 383 -14.27 5.42 5.35
C ARG A 383 -13.96 6.81 5.90
N ASN A 384 -12.88 7.43 5.46
CA ASN A 384 -12.42 8.72 5.97
C ASN A 384 -13.19 9.93 5.40
N ILE A 385 -14.12 9.74 4.47
CA ILE A 385 -14.93 10.84 3.90
C ILE A 385 -15.79 11.56 4.94
N THR A 386 -16.12 10.90 6.05
CA THR A 386 -16.86 11.51 7.16
C THR A 386 -16.15 12.69 7.78
N ASP A 387 -14.83 12.77 7.62
CA ASP A 387 -13.99 13.84 8.16
C ASP A 387 -13.82 15.03 7.19
N ILE A 388 -14.45 14.99 6.01
CA ILE A 388 -14.49 16.10 5.05
C ILE A 388 -15.42 17.17 5.64
N SER A 389 -15.06 18.43 5.45
CA SER A 389 -15.87 19.59 5.88
C SER A 389 -17.03 19.81 4.88
N TRP A 390 -18.09 19.02 5.02
CA TRP A 390 -19.24 19.03 4.11
C TRP A 390 -20.05 20.31 4.13
N ASP A 391 -20.03 21.06 5.24
CA ASP A 391 -20.73 22.33 5.40
C ASP A 391 -20.06 23.48 4.61
N ASP A 392 -18.78 23.33 4.21
CA ASP A 392 -18.08 24.28 3.37
C ASP A 392 -17.94 23.73 1.93
N ALA A 393 -18.75 24.24 1.02
CA ALA A 393 -18.74 23.86 -0.38
C ALA A 393 -17.38 24.10 -1.06
N ALA A 394 -16.58 25.07 -0.59
CA ALA A 394 -15.26 25.36 -1.13
C ALA A 394 -14.23 24.28 -0.74
N GLU A 395 -14.47 23.55 0.34
CA GLU A 395 -13.66 22.42 0.78
C GLU A 395 -14.21 21.09 0.23
N ALA A 396 -15.53 20.89 0.30
CA ALA A 396 -16.20 19.67 -0.13
C ALA A 396 -16.18 19.49 -1.67
N GLY A 397 -16.44 20.56 -2.43
CA GLY A 397 -16.54 20.47 -3.89
C GLY A 397 -15.30 19.89 -4.58
N PRO A 398 -14.08 20.43 -4.34
CA PRO A 398 -12.84 19.86 -4.88
C PRO A 398 -12.55 18.43 -4.40
N ALA A 399 -12.90 18.11 -3.15
CA ALA A 399 -12.74 16.75 -2.62
C ALA A 399 -13.66 15.75 -3.35
N VAL A 400 -14.93 16.10 -3.59
CA VAL A 400 -15.89 15.30 -4.36
C VAL A 400 -15.42 15.15 -5.80
N LEU A 401 -14.91 16.24 -6.42
CA LEU A 401 -14.39 16.19 -7.78
C LEU A 401 -13.22 15.22 -7.90
N ALA A 402 -12.29 15.19 -6.93
CA ALA A 402 -11.23 14.19 -6.88
C ALA A 402 -11.79 12.76 -6.85
N MET A 403 -12.76 12.51 -5.95
CA MET A 403 -13.37 11.19 -5.79
C MET A 403 -14.04 10.67 -7.07
N ILE A 404 -14.74 11.54 -7.78
CA ILE A 404 -15.50 11.15 -8.98
C ILE A 404 -14.58 11.09 -10.21
N ALA A 405 -13.68 12.06 -10.37
CA ALA A 405 -12.86 12.13 -11.57
C ALA A 405 -11.92 10.93 -11.73
N MET A 406 -11.36 10.39 -10.65
CA MET A 406 -10.41 9.28 -10.73
C MET A 406 -10.99 8.03 -11.40
N PRO A 407 -12.12 7.47 -10.95
CA PRO A 407 -12.70 6.30 -11.62
C PRO A 407 -13.28 6.63 -13.01
N PHE A 408 -13.86 7.82 -13.21
CA PHE A 408 -14.50 8.17 -14.49
C PHE A 408 -13.53 8.56 -15.60
N THR A 409 -12.34 9.07 -15.26
CA THR A 409 -11.27 9.32 -16.24
C THR A 409 -10.25 8.18 -16.30
N TYR A 410 -10.45 7.13 -15.51
CA TYR A 410 -9.53 6.02 -15.32
C TYR A 410 -8.09 6.49 -15.01
N SER A 411 -7.96 7.59 -14.27
CA SER A 411 -6.69 8.26 -13.97
C SER A 411 -6.68 8.96 -12.62
N ILE A 412 -5.78 8.53 -11.75
CA ILE A 412 -5.54 9.19 -10.45
C ILE A 412 -4.99 10.59 -10.67
N SER A 413 -4.09 10.78 -11.64
CA SER A 413 -3.50 12.06 -11.97
C SER A 413 -4.55 13.12 -12.33
N ASN A 414 -5.52 12.75 -13.18
CA ASN A 414 -6.59 13.65 -13.58
C ASN A 414 -7.45 14.06 -12.38
N GLY A 415 -7.77 13.12 -11.49
CA GLY A 415 -8.53 13.42 -10.29
C GLY A 415 -7.80 14.38 -9.35
N ILE A 416 -6.50 14.17 -9.12
CA ILE A 416 -5.65 15.08 -8.33
C ILE A 416 -5.60 16.46 -8.99
N ALA A 417 -5.34 16.51 -10.30
CA ALA A 417 -5.22 17.76 -11.02
C ALA A 417 -6.52 18.58 -10.97
N LEU A 418 -7.66 17.95 -11.26
CA LEU A 418 -8.97 18.61 -11.21
C LEU A 418 -9.30 19.11 -9.80
N ALA A 419 -8.94 18.37 -8.76
CA ALA A 419 -9.15 18.76 -7.38
C ALA A 419 -8.36 20.02 -7.01
N PHE A 420 -7.07 20.08 -7.33
CA PHE A 420 -6.25 21.27 -7.03
C PHE A 420 -6.62 22.48 -7.87
N VAL A 421 -6.90 22.29 -9.17
CA VAL A 421 -7.32 23.37 -10.06
C VAL A 421 -8.65 23.97 -9.60
N SER A 422 -9.64 23.13 -9.29
CA SER A 422 -10.95 23.59 -8.79
C SER A 422 -10.84 24.27 -7.44
N TYR A 423 -10.03 23.73 -6.51
CA TYR A 423 -9.79 24.36 -5.22
C TYR A 423 -9.19 25.77 -5.39
N ALA A 424 -8.13 25.90 -6.18
CA ALA A 424 -7.49 27.19 -6.46
C ALA A 424 -8.47 28.16 -7.09
N ALA A 425 -9.23 27.73 -8.11
CA ALA A 425 -10.23 28.55 -8.78
C ALA A 425 -11.32 29.06 -7.81
N ILE A 426 -11.85 28.20 -6.96
CA ILE A 426 -12.86 28.56 -5.96
C ILE A 426 -12.30 29.61 -4.98
N LYS A 427 -11.06 29.41 -4.48
CA LYS A 427 -10.43 30.38 -3.55
C LYS A 427 -10.18 31.74 -4.21
N ILE A 428 -9.85 31.80 -5.50
CA ILE A 428 -9.76 33.04 -6.25
C ILE A 428 -11.14 33.72 -6.35
N CYS A 429 -12.15 32.98 -6.82
CA CYS A 429 -13.49 33.52 -7.05
C CYS A 429 -14.20 33.97 -5.76
N THR A 430 -13.85 33.36 -4.63
CA THR A 430 -14.39 33.74 -3.31
C THR A 430 -13.57 34.82 -2.59
N GLY A 431 -12.51 35.34 -3.22
CA GLY A 431 -11.63 36.36 -2.63
C GLY A 431 -10.76 35.87 -1.46
N LYS A 432 -10.65 34.53 -1.27
CA LYS A 432 -9.93 33.90 -0.17
C LYS A 432 -8.54 33.39 -0.57
N PHE A 433 -7.96 33.96 -1.61
CA PHE A 433 -6.64 33.51 -2.10
C PHE A 433 -5.52 33.68 -1.06
N ASN A 434 -5.61 34.66 -0.16
CA ASN A 434 -4.63 34.86 0.91
C ASN A 434 -4.68 33.80 2.01
N GLU A 435 -5.76 33.02 2.13
CA GLU A 435 -5.90 31.91 3.08
C GLU A 435 -5.27 30.62 2.55
N THR A 436 -4.82 30.64 1.30
CA THR A 436 -4.31 29.45 0.59
C THR A 436 -2.78 29.43 0.63
N SER A 437 -2.21 28.29 0.95
CA SER A 437 -0.74 28.16 1.02
C SER A 437 -0.09 28.31 -0.36
N PRO A 438 1.14 28.84 -0.45
CA PRO A 438 1.88 28.91 -1.72
C PRO A 438 2.04 27.55 -2.43
N ALA A 439 2.10 26.45 -1.68
CA ALA A 439 2.21 25.11 -2.23
C ALA A 439 1.01 24.76 -3.12
N ILE A 440 -0.21 25.13 -2.70
CA ILE A 440 -1.42 24.85 -3.48
C ILE A 440 -1.38 25.56 -4.84
N TRP A 441 -0.90 26.80 -4.88
CA TRP A 441 -0.77 27.55 -6.13
C TRP A 441 0.22 26.91 -7.10
N VAL A 442 1.36 26.44 -6.57
CA VAL A 442 2.37 25.73 -7.37
C VAL A 442 1.79 24.41 -7.89
N ILE A 443 1.14 23.64 -7.02
CA ILE A 443 0.53 22.35 -7.40
C ILE A 443 -0.61 22.57 -8.41
N ALA A 444 -1.46 23.57 -8.23
CA ALA A 444 -2.53 23.88 -9.16
C ALA A 444 -1.98 24.30 -10.54
N ALA A 445 -0.92 25.13 -10.59
CA ALA A 445 -0.26 25.50 -11.84
C ALA A 445 0.33 24.29 -12.56
N LEU A 446 1.04 23.42 -11.85
CA LEU A 446 1.54 22.15 -12.39
C LEU A 446 0.41 21.24 -12.87
N SER A 447 -0.72 21.21 -12.14
CA SER A 447 -1.91 20.45 -12.50
C SER A 447 -2.56 20.95 -13.79
N VAL A 448 -2.59 22.27 -14.02
CA VAL A 448 -3.05 22.83 -15.30
C VAL A 448 -2.14 22.36 -16.43
N CYS A 449 -0.83 22.45 -16.27
CA CYS A 449 0.12 21.94 -17.26
C CYS A 449 -0.11 20.44 -17.55
N LEU A 450 -0.34 19.64 -16.50
CA LEU A 450 -0.63 18.22 -16.62
C LEU A 450 -1.87 17.97 -17.48
N LEU A 451 -2.99 18.64 -17.19
CA LEU A 451 -4.25 18.45 -17.94
C LEU A 451 -4.13 18.85 -19.41
N TYR A 452 -3.26 19.82 -19.73
CA TYR A 452 -3.03 20.26 -21.12
C TYR A 452 -2.02 19.39 -21.87
N THR A 453 -1.14 18.67 -21.18
CA THR A 453 -0.08 17.84 -21.78
C THR A 453 -0.40 16.35 -21.76
N SER A 454 -1.43 15.93 -21.02
CA SER A 454 -1.91 14.54 -21.06
C SER A 454 -2.41 14.22 -22.48
N PRO A 455 -1.94 13.15 -23.11
CA PRO A 455 -2.52 12.69 -24.37
C PRO A 455 -3.98 12.32 -24.14
N SER A 456 -4.85 12.87 -24.98
CA SER A 456 -6.29 12.63 -24.99
C SER A 456 -6.61 11.25 -25.52
#